data_734cc594ce2a53956b0bae537bb376c4
#
_entry.id   734cc594ce2a53956b0bae537bb376c4
#
_cell.length_a   1.000
_cell.length_b   1.000
_cell.length_c   1.000
_cell.angle_alpha   90.00
_cell.angle_beta   90.00
_cell.angle_gamma   90.00
#
_symmetry.space_group_name_H-M   'P 1'
#
loop_
_entity.id
_entity.type
_entity.pdbx_description
1 polymer ?
#
loop_
_entity_poly.entity_id
_entity_poly.type
_entity_poly.pdbx_seq_one_letter_code
_entity_poly.pdbx_strand_id
1 'polypeptide(L)'
;MVKNTSMLNLQALNRESLVRLTVKGRKTGKPHTVKIWFVTDQEKIYVTSARGADAQWIKNLRKTPEVTLQIGSATLGGSAVWREGPGVQTEIFPLFFRKYFLARIFKWIGWYKEPFAFVITPQQTEAGGL
;
A
#
# COMPACT_ATOMS: atom_id res chain seq x y z
N MET A 1 -7.18 24.17 -10.40
CA MET A 1 -7.01 23.67 -10.15
C MET A 1 -7.12 22.61 -10.09
N VAL A 2 -7.27 22.17 -10.36
CA VAL A 2 -7.36 21.06 -10.39
C VAL A 2 -6.56 20.42 -9.66
N LYS A 3 -5.65 20.72 -9.43
CA LYS A 3 -4.85 20.14 -8.71
C LYS A 3 -5.41 19.54 -7.60
N ASN A 4 -6.38 19.92 -7.19
CA ASN A 4 -6.94 19.43 -6.08
C ASN A 4 -7.25 18.05 -6.16
N THR A 5 -7.66 17.65 -7.24
CA THR A 5 -7.96 16.37 -7.40
C THR A 5 -6.88 15.58 -7.04
N SER A 6 -5.86 15.97 -7.50
CA SER A 6 -4.78 15.24 -7.30
C SER A 6 -4.49 15.22 -5.91
N MET A 7 -4.86 16.13 -5.24
CA MET A 7 -4.57 16.13 -3.97
C MET A 7 -5.27 15.09 -3.41
N LEU A 8 -5.97 14.32 -4.07
CA LEU A 8 -6.59 13.30 -3.51
C LEU A 8 -6.33 13.35 -2.12
N ASN A 9 -6.91 13.89 -1.35
CA ASN A 9 -6.69 14.02 0.04
C ASN A 9 -6.37 12.64 0.62
N LEU A 10 -5.13 12.25 0.53
CA LEU A 10 -4.72 10.96 1.06
C LEU A 10 -5.02 10.84 2.54
N GLN A 11 -4.98 11.95 3.26
CA GLN A 11 -5.36 11.91 4.64
C GLN A 11 -6.79 11.47 4.82
N ALA A 12 -7.69 11.92 3.98
CA ALA A 12 -9.07 11.50 4.06
C ALA A 12 -9.22 10.03 3.71
N LEU A 13 -8.47 9.55 2.73
CA LEU A 13 -8.52 8.15 2.36
C LEU A 13 -7.99 7.26 3.47
N ASN A 14 -7.12 7.76 4.32
CA ASN A 14 -6.57 6.98 5.41
C ASN A 14 -7.63 6.58 6.43
N ARG A 15 -8.85 7.09 6.33
CA ARG A 15 -9.93 6.68 7.22
C ARG A 15 -10.51 5.34 6.82
N GLU A 16 -10.29 4.92 5.60
CA GLU A 16 -10.79 3.62 5.16
C GLU A 16 -9.96 2.52 5.80
N SER A 17 -10.59 1.40 6.10
CA SER A 17 -9.91 0.31 6.79
C SER A 17 -9.04 -0.53 5.88
N LEU A 18 -9.42 -0.64 4.62
CA LEU A 18 -8.73 -1.53 3.69
C LEU A 18 -8.59 -0.89 2.33
N VAL A 19 -7.58 -1.32 1.61
CA VAL A 19 -7.44 -0.96 0.22
C VAL A 19 -7.61 -2.23 -0.60
N ARG A 20 -8.26 -2.09 -1.76
CA ARG A 20 -8.29 -3.15 -2.75
C ARG A 20 -7.13 -2.89 -3.67
N LEU A 21 -6.14 -3.74 -3.59
CA LEU A 21 -4.92 -3.60 -4.36
C LEU A 21 -4.94 -4.58 -5.49
N THR A 22 -4.87 -4.10 -6.73
CA THR A 22 -4.86 -4.96 -7.90
C THR A 22 -3.46 -4.97 -8.49
N VAL A 23 -2.91 -6.15 -8.60
CA VAL A 23 -1.55 -6.36 -9.11
C VAL A 23 -1.60 -7.30 -10.31
N LYS A 24 -0.58 -7.24 -11.15
CA LYS A 24 -0.51 -8.09 -12.33
C LYS A 24 0.12 -9.42 -11.98
N GLY A 25 -0.52 -10.50 -12.32
CA GLY A 25 0.03 -11.83 -12.05
C GLY A 25 1.31 -12.07 -12.82
N ARG A 26 2.34 -12.54 -12.13
CA ARG A 26 3.65 -12.73 -12.75
C ARG A 26 3.71 -13.89 -13.71
N LYS A 27 2.77 -14.81 -13.59
CA LYS A 27 2.77 -15.97 -14.48
C LYS A 27 1.80 -15.85 -15.63
N THR A 28 0.63 -15.28 -15.36
CA THR A 28 -0.42 -15.23 -16.38
C THR A 28 -0.66 -13.84 -16.96
N GLY A 29 -0.17 -12.81 -16.28
CA GLY A 29 -0.45 -11.44 -16.68
C GLY A 29 -1.85 -10.96 -16.30
N LYS A 30 -2.64 -11.80 -15.65
CA LYS A 30 -4.01 -11.42 -15.29
C LYS A 30 -4.03 -10.61 -14.01
N PRO A 31 -5.00 -9.72 -13.85
CA PRO A 31 -5.08 -8.94 -12.62
C PRO A 31 -5.54 -9.78 -11.44
N HIS A 32 -4.96 -9.53 -10.29
CA HIS A 32 -5.34 -10.16 -9.04
C HIS A 32 -5.55 -9.08 -8.00
N THR A 33 -6.67 -9.14 -7.29
CA THR A 33 -7.00 -8.11 -6.30
C THR A 33 -7.00 -8.71 -4.90
N VAL A 34 -6.38 -8.00 -3.98
CA VAL A 34 -6.39 -8.38 -2.56
C VAL A 34 -6.87 -7.20 -1.74
N LYS A 35 -7.43 -7.50 -0.57
CA LYS A 35 -7.83 -6.46 0.38
C LYS A 35 -6.84 -6.52 1.51
N ILE A 36 -6.18 -5.42 1.77
CA ILE A 36 -5.12 -5.40 2.78
C ILE A 36 -5.13 -4.08 3.54
N TRP A 37 -4.42 -4.06 4.64
CA TRP A 37 -4.22 -2.85 5.44
C TRP A 37 -3.32 -1.89 4.69
N PHE A 38 -3.54 -0.62 4.90
CA PHE A 38 -2.70 0.42 4.33
C PHE A 38 -2.68 1.64 5.24
N VAL A 39 -1.67 2.47 5.10
CA VAL A 39 -1.66 3.79 5.73
C VAL A 39 -1.15 4.77 4.70
N THR A 40 -1.53 6.02 4.88
CA THR A 40 -1.00 7.09 4.04
C THR A 40 -0.18 8.04 4.91
N ASP A 41 0.82 8.64 4.32
CA ASP A 41 1.61 9.65 5.00
C ASP A 41 2.10 10.61 3.94
N GLN A 42 1.65 11.85 4.02
CA GLN A 42 1.95 12.86 3.03
C GLN A 42 1.48 12.40 1.65
N GLU A 43 2.39 12.15 0.74
CA GLU A 43 2.02 11.79 -0.62
C GLU A 43 2.25 10.32 -0.93
N LYS A 44 2.43 9.51 0.08
CA LYS A 44 2.73 8.09 -0.12
C LYS A 44 1.69 7.21 0.52
N ILE A 45 1.57 6.00 -0.03
CA ILE A 45 0.70 4.98 0.52
C ILE A 45 1.59 3.78 0.84
N TYR A 46 1.43 3.24 2.03
CA TYR A 46 2.24 2.11 2.46
C TYR A 46 1.36 0.88 2.65
N VAL A 47 1.80 -0.26 2.16
CA VAL A 47 1.10 -1.52 2.37
C VAL A 47 2.12 -2.58 2.80
N THR A 48 1.67 -3.51 3.60
CA THR A 48 2.52 -4.62 4.04
C THR A 48 1.63 -5.83 4.29
N SER A 49 2.22 -6.95 4.64
CA SER A 49 1.48 -8.17 4.91
C SER A 49 1.85 -8.70 6.28
N ALA A 50 0.85 -8.97 7.10
CA ALA A 50 1.07 -9.58 8.40
C ALA A 50 1.48 -11.04 8.27
N ARG A 51 1.31 -11.63 7.09
CA ARG A 51 1.68 -13.02 6.87
C ARG A 51 3.09 -13.19 6.32
N GLY A 52 3.83 -12.12 6.17
CA GLY A 52 5.19 -12.21 5.66
C GLY A 52 5.25 -12.05 4.14
N ALA A 53 6.42 -12.23 3.60
CA ALA A 53 6.70 -11.92 2.20
C ALA A 53 6.35 -13.04 1.21
N ASP A 54 5.78 -14.14 1.70
CA ASP A 54 5.49 -15.26 0.81
C ASP A 54 4.13 -15.17 0.10
N ALA A 55 3.34 -14.16 0.42
CA ALA A 55 2.05 -14.00 -0.23
C ALA A 55 2.22 -13.81 -1.73
N GLN A 56 1.29 -14.37 -2.51
CA GLN A 56 1.41 -14.31 -3.95
C GLN A 56 1.37 -12.88 -4.47
N TRP A 57 0.53 -12.03 -3.88
CA TRP A 57 0.44 -10.65 -4.36
C TRP A 57 1.76 -9.90 -4.18
N ILE A 58 2.53 -10.26 -3.16
CA ILE A 58 3.81 -9.62 -2.92
C ILE A 58 4.79 -10.02 -4.01
N LYS A 59 4.82 -11.31 -4.35
CA LYS A 59 5.71 -11.79 -5.39
C LYS A 59 5.34 -11.18 -6.74
N ASN A 60 4.05 -11.04 -6.99
CA ASN A 60 3.59 -10.44 -8.23
C ASN A 60 4.00 -8.97 -8.30
N LEU A 61 3.81 -8.24 -7.20
CA LEU A 61 4.11 -6.82 -7.18
C LEU A 61 5.61 -6.54 -7.26
N ARG A 62 6.41 -7.41 -6.70
CA ARG A 62 7.85 -7.24 -6.79
C ARG A 62 8.34 -7.38 -8.23
N LYS A 63 7.66 -8.21 -9.01
CA LYS A 63 8.04 -8.37 -10.40
C LYS A 63 7.48 -7.25 -11.27
N THR A 64 6.24 -6.86 -11.04
CA THR A 64 5.59 -5.82 -11.84
C THR A 64 5.07 -4.76 -10.88
N PRO A 65 5.78 -3.65 -10.71
CA PRO A 65 5.47 -2.69 -9.65
C PRO A 65 4.26 -1.79 -9.88
N GLU A 66 3.67 -1.83 -11.05
CA GLU A 66 2.48 -1.03 -11.31
C GLU A 66 1.29 -1.64 -10.59
N VAL A 67 0.47 -0.81 -10.00
CA VAL A 67 -0.62 -1.26 -9.16
C VAL A 67 -1.81 -0.31 -9.30
N THR A 68 -3.00 -0.85 -9.11
CA THR A 68 -4.21 -0.04 -9.02
C THR A 68 -4.75 -0.18 -7.61
N LEU A 69 -5.11 0.94 -7.01
CA LEU A 69 -5.64 0.95 -5.66
C LEU A 69 -7.05 1.49 -5.67
N GLN A 70 -7.96 0.81 -5.00
CA GLN A 70 -9.29 1.33 -4.77
C GLN A 70 -9.46 1.51 -3.26
N ILE A 71 -9.65 2.74 -2.84
CA ILE A 71 -9.79 3.10 -1.44
C ILE A 71 -11.09 3.87 -1.33
N GLY A 72 -12.10 3.25 -0.69
CA GLY A 72 -13.42 3.86 -0.67
C GLY A 72 -13.93 3.99 -2.10
N SER A 73 -14.31 5.18 -2.49
CA SER A 73 -14.80 5.44 -3.84
C SER A 73 -13.68 5.92 -4.78
N ALA A 74 -12.47 6.08 -4.28
CA ALA A 74 -11.37 6.59 -5.10
C ALA A 74 -10.61 5.44 -5.76
N THR A 75 -10.24 5.62 -7.01
CA THR A 75 -9.42 4.66 -7.73
C THR A 75 -8.15 5.37 -8.21
N LEU A 76 -7.01 4.82 -7.85
CA LEU A 76 -5.72 5.42 -8.15
C LEU A 76 -4.81 4.42 -8.81
N GLY A 77 -3.98 4.89 -9.72
CA GLY A 77 -2.85 4.10 -10.18
C GLY A 77 -1.63 4.45 -9.33
N GLY A 78 -0.65 3.59 -9.32
CA GLY A 78 0.57 3.89 -8.60
C GLY A 78 1.71 2.96 -8.98
N SER A 79 2.87 3.28 -8.44
CA SER A 79 4.05 2.46 -8.63
C SER A 79 4.61 2.14 -7.25
N ALA A 80 4.94 0.88 -7.02
CA ALA A 80 5.36 0.39 -5.72
C ALA A 80 6.85 0.15 -5.66
N VAL A 81 7.46 0.51 -4.54
CA VAL A 81 8.88 0.27 -4.32
C VAL A 81 9.00 -0.57 -3.05
N TRP A 82 9.75 -1.65 -3.14
CA TRP A 82 9.99 -2.54 -2.01
C TRP A 82 10.95 -1.89 -1.03
N ARG A 83 10.62 -1.94 0.23
CA ARG A 83 11.53 -1.52 1.29
C ARG A 83 11.59 -2.60 2.35
N GLU A 84 12.75 -2.81 2.94
CA GLU A 84 12.89 -3.77 4.00
C GLU A 84 13.94 -3.27 4.99
N GLY A 85 14.01 -3.90 6.14
CA GLY A 85 15.03 -3.59 7.13
C GLY A 85 14.56 -2.65 8.23
N PRO A 86 15.49 -2.17 9.06
CA PRO A 86 15.14 -1.39 10.25
C PRO A 86 14.36 -0.12 9.97
N GLY A 87 14.57 0.50 8.81
CA GLY A 87 13.83 1.70 8.46
C GLY A 87 12.33 1.46 8.39
N VAL A 88 11.92 0.25 7.97
CA VAL A 88 10.50 -0.09 7.92
C VAL A 88 9.95 -0.12 9.34
N GLN A 89 10.70 -0.67 10.29
CA GLN A 89 10.25 -0.74 11.68
C GLN A 89 10.16 0.64 12.32
N THR A 90 11.05 1.54 12.00
CA THR A 90 11.10 2.83 12.67
C THR A 90 10.27 3.91 11.98
N GLU A 91 10.07 3.80 10.69
CA GLU A 91 9.38 4.84 9.91
C GLU A 91 8.00 4.46 9.43
N ILE A 92 7.79 3.20 9.12
CA ILE A 92 6.54 2.77 8.49
C ILE A 92 5.62 2.07 9.47
N PHE A 93 6.14 1.11 10.22
CA PHE A 93 5.30 0.35 11.14
C PHE A 93 4.60 1.21 12.19
N PRO A 94 5.22 2.29 12.73
CA PRO A 94 4.47 3.14 13.67
C PRO A 94 3.21 3.74 13.07
N LEU A 95 3.19 3.97 11.75
CA LEU A 95 2.00 4.50 11.09
C LEU A 95 0.89 3.45 11.14
N PHE A 96 1.23 2.19 10.94
CA PHE A 96 0.24 1.12 11.04
C PHE A 96 -0.23 0.93 12.48
N PHE A 97 0.67 1.04 13.45
CA PHE A 97 0.30 0.87 14.85
C PHE A 97 -0.64 1.96 15.32
N ARG A 98 -0.51 3.15 14.75
CA ARG A 98 -1.42 4.23 15.12
C ARG A 98 -2.81 4.03 14.53
N LYS A 99 -2.88 3.47 13.34
CA LYS A 99 -4.14 3.31 12.65
C LYS A 99 -4.86 2.03 13.06
N TYR A 100 -4.13 0.94 13.24
CA TYR A 100 -4.74 -0.36 13.47
C TYR A 100 -4.39 -0.91 14.84
N PHE A 101 -5.40 -1.09 15.66
CA PHE A 101 -5.17 -1.66 16.98
C PHE A 101 -4.53 -3.05 16.86
N LEU A 102 -5.03 -3.88 15.94
CA LEU A 102 -4.51 -5.24 15.81
C LEU A 102 -3.06 -5.30 15.35
N ALA A 103 -2.58 -4.27 14.69
CA ALA A 103 -1.18 -4.27 14.26
C ALA A 103 -0.24 -4.32 15.46
N ARG A 104 -0.67 -3.79 16.60
CA ARG A 104 0.15 -3.83 17.79
C ARG A 104 0.37 -5.26 18.28
N ILE A 105 -0.58 -6.14 17.98
CA ILE A 105 -0.46 -7.52 18.38
C ILE A 105 0.50 -8.24 17.45
N PHE A 106 0.47 -7.92 16.18
CA PHE A 106 1.31 -8.60 15.21
C PHE A 106 2.80 -8.40 15.45
N LYS A 107 3.19 -7.32 16.11
CA LYS A 107 4.61 -7.14 16.38
C LYS A 107 5.11 -8.19 17.34
N TRP A 108 4.22 -8.82 18.12
CA TRP A 108 4.62 -9.86 19.06
C TRP A 108 4.71 -11.21 18.42
N ILE A 109 4.12 -11.40 17.24
CA ILE A 109 4.13 -12.70 16.60
C ILE A 109 4.99 -12.76 15.37
N GLY A 110 5.89 -11.83 15.19
CA GLY A 110 6.87 -12.00 14.18
C GLY A 110 6.84 -11.04 13.01
N TRP A 111 5.89 -10.10 12.99
CA TRP A 111 5.85 -9.10 11.93
C TRP A 111 7.19 -8.35 11.89
N TYR A 112 7.81 -8.19 13.03
CA TYR A 112 9.08 -7.49 13.14
C TYR A 112 10.29 -8.32 12.74
N LYS A 113 10.11 -9.62 12.53
CA LYS A 113 11.27 -10.43 12.22
C LYS A 113 11.89 -10.09 10.91
N GLU A 114 11.07 -9.94 9.89
CA GLU A 114 11.56 -9.59 8.56
C GLU A 114 10.72 -8.44 8.07
N PRO A 115 10.97 -7.24 8.57
CA PRO A 115 10.13 -6.10 8.26
C PRO A 115 10.26 -5.70 6.80
N PHE A 116 9.12 -5.52 6.14
CA PHE A 116 9.08 -5.04 4.77
C PHE A 116 7.80 -4.27 4.54
N ALA A 117 7.81 -3.45 3.51
CA ALA A 117 6.62 -2.73 3.07
C ALA A 117 6.83 -2.28 1.64
N PHE A 118 5.73 -2.07 0.92
CA PHE A 118 5.82 -1.37 -0.35
C PHE A 118 5.45 0.08 -0.10
N VAL A 119 6.24 0.96 -0.69
CA VAL A 119 5.94 2.39 -0.68
C VAL A 119 5.36 2.69 -2.05
N ILE A 120 4.10 3.10 -2.09
CA ILE A 120 3.40 3.34 -3.34
C ILE A 120 3.27 4.83 -3.56
N THR A 121 3.75 5.30 -4.70
CA THR A 121 3.58 6.69 -5.09
C THR A 121 2.38 6.73 -6.03
N PRO A 122 1.29 7.39 -5.63
CA PRO A 122 0.11 7.47 -6.49
C PRO A 122 0.43 8.29 -7.72
N GLN A 123 -0.10 7.86 -8.85
CA GLN A 123 0.01 8.63 -10.06
C GLN A 123 -1.12 9.61 -10.11
N GLN A 124 -0.80 10.86 -10.50
CA GLN A 124 -1.81 11.81 -10.62
C GLN A 124 -2.38 11.69 -11.92
N THR A 125 -3.48 11.40 -11.99
CA THR A 125 -4.02 11.33 -13.26
C THR A 125 -4.38 12.63 -13.74
N GLU A 126 -4.27 12.95 -13.94
CA GLU A 126 -4.67 13.78 -14.47
C GLU A 126 -5.19 13.99 -15.15
N ALA A 127 -5.25 13.79 -14.93
CA ALA A 127 -5.61 13.87 -15.31
C ALA A 127 -6.08 13.96 -15.65
N GLY A 128 -6.09 13.79 -15.69
CA GLY A 128 -6.53 13.84 -16.01
C GLY A 128 -6.81 14.27 -16.44
N GLY A 129 -6.65 14.36 -16.69
CA GLY A 129 -7.00 14.74 -17.07
C GLY A 129 -7.14 15.49 -17.53
N LEU A 130 -7.09 15.78 -17.70
CA LEU A 130 -7.43 16.39 -18.15
C LEU A 130 -7.45 16.75 -18.38
#